data_2f3f3b205e1e6c8706c3bb82234958ab
#
_entry.id   2f3f3b205e1e6c8706c3bb82234958ab
#
_cell.length_a   1.000
_cell.length_b   1.000
_cell.length_c   1.000
_cell.angle_alpha   90.00
_cell.angle_beta   90.00
_cell.angle_gamma   90.00
#
_symmetry.space_group_name_H-M   'P 1'
#
loop_
_entity.id
_entity.type
_entity.pdbx_description
1 polymer ?
#
loop_
_entity_poly.entity_id
_entity_poly.type
_entity_poly.pdbx_seq_one_letter_code
_entity_poly.pdbx_strand_id
1 'polypeptide(L)'
;MADEIRITGEPSSSGDRCRFLVDRPVLPDASAYFEDRDAAARTSPLASELLGIPGVVSALISDNVVTVNTAHPVDWPALGIGNVIRKHLRNGEPGVSADYFEGLPSEGDLKWAIGDLLEREINPAVAQHGGWVELIDVRKNNVFLRLGGGCQGCGAADVTLKQGIERAIRALAPAVGEILDTTDHAAGRNPYYSPSK
;
A
#
# COMPACT_ATOMS: atom_id res chain seq x y z
N MET A 1 30.30 15.50 -4.21
CA MET A 1 29.76 14.40 -5.06
C MET A 1 28.28 14.33 -4.75
N ALA A 2 27.41 14.47 -5.74
CA ALA A 2 25.96 14.32 -5.48
C ALA A 2 25.71 12.90 -4.99
N ASP A 3 25.07 12.78 -3.82
CA ASP A 3 24.72 11.50 -3.22
C ASP A 3 23.77 10.75 -4.17
N GLU A 4 24.24 9.66 -4.76
CA GLU A 4 23.50 8.91 -5.77
C GLU A 4 22.36 8.13 -5.11
N ILE A 5 21.10 8.52 -5.42
CA ILE A 5 19.91 7.84 -4.90
C ILE A 5 19.74 6.51 -5.62
N ARG A 6 19.88 5.41 -4.89
CA ARG A 6 19.70 4.06 -5.40
C ARG A 6 18.25 3.63 -5.25
N ILE A 7 17.69 3.09 -6.33
CA ILE A 7 16.32 2.59 -6.38
C ILE A 7 16.31 1.22 -7.05
N THR A 8 15.74 0.23 -6.37
CA THR A 8 15.56 -1.12 -6.89
C THR A 8 14.09 -1.38 -7.14
N GLY A 9 13.72 -1.80 -8.35
CA GLY A 9 12.36 -2.20 -8.68
C GLY A 9 12.17 -3.71 -8.44
N GLU A 10 11.09 -4.07 -7.74
CA GLU A 10 10.64 -5.44 -7.48
C GLU A 10 9.24 -5.62 -8.09
N PRO A 11 9.13 -6.08 -9.35
CA PRO A 11 7.82 -6.34 -9.96
C PRO A 11 7.15 -7.56 -9.33
N SER A 12 5.82 -7.53 -9.25
CA SER A 12 5.00 -8.69 -8.91
C SER A 12 5.03 -9.75 -10.01
N SER A 13 4.66 -10.98 -9.67
CA SER A 13 4.52 -12.07 -10.66
C SER A 13 3.43 -11.81 -11.70
N SER A 14 2.42 -11.02 -11.37
CA SER A 14 1.36 -10.57 -12.31
C SER A 14 1.83 -9.47 -13.27
N GLY A 15 2.94 -8.78 -12.96
CA GLY A 15 3.52 -7.73 -13.80
C GLY A 15 2.80 -6.37 -13.76
N ASP A 16 1.69 -6.25 -13.05
CA ASP A 16 0.85 -5.06 -12.92
C ASP A 16 1.10 -4.24 -11.64
N ARG A 17 2.02 -4.70 -10.79
CA ARG A 17 2.47 -4.03 -9.56
C ARG A 17 3.99 -4.06 -9.49
N CYS A 18 4.61 -2.95 -9.09
CA CYS A 18 6.04 -2.90 -8.80
C CYS A 18 6.29 -2.10 -7.52
N ARG A 19 7.18 -2.62 -6.68
CA ARG A 19 7.71 -1.93 -5.50
C ARG A 19 9.06 -1.34 -5.84
N PHE A 20 9.22 -0.06 -5.60
CA PHE A 20 10.48 0.66 -5.78
C PHE A 20 11.09 0.94 -4.42
N LEU A 21 12.12 0.17 -4.07
CA LEU A 21 12.85 0.34 -2.82
C LEU A 21 13.93 1.42 -3.01
N VAL A 22 13.84 2.45 -2.19
CA VAL A 22 14.76 3.59 -2.18
C VAL A 22 15.76 3.42 -1.03
N ASP A 23 16.99 3.83 -1.21
CA ASP A 23 18.04 3.73 -0.19
C ASP A 23 17.89 4.74 0.98
N ARG A 24 16.82 5.51 0.98
CA ARG A 24 16.46 6.52 2.00
C ARG A 24 14.95 6.66 2.13
N PRO A 25 14.44 7.16 3.26
CA PRO A 25 13.01 7.38 3.44
C PRO A 25 12.44 8.37 2.41
N VAL A 26 11.28 8.04 1.88
CA VAL A 26 10.43 8.89 1.03
C VAL A 26 9.31 9.50 1.87
N LEU A 27 8.75 8.72 2.80
CA LEU A 27 7.72 9.11 3.75
C LEU A 27 7.98 8.42 5.09
N PRO A 28 8.83 8.97 5.98
CA PRO A 28 9.19 8.31 7.23
C PRO A 28 8.00 8.00 8.12
N ASP A 29 7.96 6.79 8.66
CA ASP A 29 6.99 6.35 9.68
C ASP A 29 5.51 6.48 9.32
N ALA A 30 5.16 6.64 8.03
CA ALA A 30 3.78 6.82 7.58
C ALA A 30 3.55 6.15 6.24
N SER A 31 2.27 6.06 5.83
CA SER A 31 1.87 5.58 4.51
C SER A 31 0.75 6.43 3.94
N ALA A 32 0.79 6.66 2.64
CA ALA A 32 -0.18 7.44 1.90
C ALA A 32 -0.51 6.75 0.57
N TYR A 33 -1.79 6.62 0.29
CA TYR A 33 -2.30 5.97 -0.92
C TYR A 33 -3.01 6.97 -1.81
N PHE A 34 -2.78 6.86 -3.11
CA PHE A 34 -3.32 7.77 -4.13
C PHE A 34 -3.80 6.98 -5.35
N GLU A 35 -5.01 7.30 -5.82
CA GLU A 35 -5.60 6.80 -7.06
C GLU A 35 -6.20 7.92 -7.92
N ASP A 36 -6.34 9.11 -7.35
CA ASP A 36 -6.80 10.32 -8.03
C ASP A 36 -5.65 11.31 -8.17
N ARG A 37 -5.30 11.64 -9.42
CA ARG A 37 -4.20 12.54 -9.75
C ARG A 37 -4.41 13.97 -9.25
N ASP A 38 -5.63 14.48 -9.38
CA ASP A 38 -5.94 15.87 -9.03
C ASP A 38 -6.00 16.04 -7.50
N ALA A 39 -6.50 15.03 -6.80
CA ALA A 39 -6.42 14.97 -5.34
C ALA A 39 -4.96 14.86 -4.88
N ALA A 40 -4.15 14.02 -5.50
CA ALA A 40 -2.73 13.86 -5.20
C ALA A 40 -1.93 15.16 -5.42
N ALA A 41 -2.26 15.96 -6.43
CA ALA A 41 -1.54 17.19 -6.74
C ALA A 41 -1.51 18.20 -5.58
N ARG A 42 -2.47 18.13 -4.66
CA ARG A 42 -2.56 19.02 -3.50
C ARG A 42 -1.65 18.63 -2.35
N THR A 43 -1.38 17.33 -2.22
CA THR A 43 -0.71 16.79 -1.02
C THR A 43 0.54 15.95 -1.34
N SER A 44 0.72 15.52 -2.59
CA SER A 44 1.87 14.74 -3.04
C SER A 44 2.17 15.00 -4.51
N PRO A 45 3.03 15.99 -4.83
CA PRO A 45 3.51 16.19 -6.19
C PRO A 45 4.13 14.93 -6.81
N LEU A 46 4.82 14.10 -5.98
CA LEU A 46 5.35 12.81 -6.41
C LEU A 46 4.25 11.87 -6.89
N ALA A 47 3.20 11.66 -6.08
CA ALA A 47 2.10 10.77 -6.46
C ALA A 47 1.34 11.30 -7.68
N SER A 48 1.13 12.62 -7.78
CA SER A 48 0.49 13.25 -8.95
C SER A 48 1.30 13.03 -10.22
N GLU A 49 2.64 13.15 -10.17
CA GLU A 49 3.49 12.89 -11.34
C GLU A 49 3.47 11.41 -11.71
N LEU A 50 3.50 10.49 -10.75
CA LEU A 50 3.37 9.06 -10.99
C LEU A 50 2.04 8.68 -11.64
N LEU A 51 0.92 9.19 -11.10
CA LEU A 51 -0.42 8.98 -11.66
C LEU A 51 -0.62 9.63 -13.03
N GLY A 52 0.24 10.59 -13.40
CA GLY A 52 0.30 11.17 -14.73
C GLY A 52 0.93 10.27 -15.80
N ILE A 53 1.59 9.19 -15.40
CA ILE A 53 2.21 8.23 -16.32
C ILE A 53 1.12 7.33 -16.92
N PRO A 54 1.02 7.20 -18.26
CA PRO A 54 0.00 6.36 -18.87
C PRO A 54 0.00 4.93 -18.35
N GLY A 55 -1.17 4.45 -17.96
CA GLY A 55 -1.37 3.09 -17.44
C GLY A 55 -1.21 2.95 -15.92
N VAL A 56 -0.64 3.93 -15.22
CA VAL A 56 -0.60 3.94 -13.75
C VAL A 56 -1.99 4.25 -13.20
N VAL A 57 -2.45 3.42 -12.27
CA VAL A 57 -3.78 3.54 -11.64
C VAL A 57 -3.72 3.88 -10.16
N SER A 58 -2.63 3.55 -9.48
CA SER A 58 -2.45 3.96 -8.08
C SER A 58 -0.98 4.01 -7.68
N ALA A 59 -0.69 4.79 -6.64
CA ALA A 59 0.60 4.88 -5.99
C ALA A 59 0.44 4.82 -4.47
N LEU A 60 1.24 4.00 -3.81
CA LEU A 60 1.37 3.91 -2.36
C LEU A 60 2.79 4.29 -1.98
N ILE A 61 2.94 5.27 -1.12
CA ILE A 61 4.21 5.74 -0.57
C ILE A 61 4.27 5.34 0.90
N SER A 62 5.26 4.56 1.29
CA SER A 62 5.39 4.06 2.66
C SER A 62 6.87 3.90 3.02
N ASP A 63 7.32 4.63 4.03
CA ASP A 63 8.71 4.68 4.47
C ASP A 63 9.68 4.90 3.30
N ASN A 64 10.48 3.90 2.95
CA ASN A 64 11.44 3.93 1.83
C ASN A 64 10.93 3.18 0.58
N VAL A 65 9.64 2.86 0.49
CA VAL A 65 9.04 2.11 -0.61
C VAL A 65 7.98 2.93 -1.32
N VAL A 66 8.06 2.98 -2.63
CA VAL A 66 7.00 3.49 -3.50
C VAL A 66 6.44 2.31 -4.30
N THR A 67 5.19 1.93 -4.04
CA THR A 67 4.50 0.88 -4.79
C THR A 67 3.60 1.51 -5.85
N VAL A 68 3.75 1.09 -7.09
CA VAL A 68 2.94 1.56 -8.21
C VAL A 68 2.16 0.40 -8.80
N ASN A 69 0.87 0.61 -9.05
CA ASN A 69 0.03 -0.34 -9.76
C ASN A 69 -0.37 0.22 -11.12
N THR A 70 -0.49 -0.68 -12.10
CA THR A 70 -0.92 -0.35 -13.46
C THR A 70 -2.17 -1.15 -13.83
N ALA A 71 -2.95 -0.65 -14.79
CA ALA A 71 -4.18 -1.31 -15.24
C ALA A 71 -3.92 -2.69 -15.89
N HIS A 72 -2.74 -2.87 -16.46
CA HIS A 72 -2.29 -4.08 -17.15
C HIS A 72 -0.79 -4.29 -16.88
N PRO A 73 -0.25 -5.52 -17.08
CA PRO A 73 1.18 -5.77 -17.03
C PRO A 73 1.96 -4.87 -17.98
N VAL A 74 3.10 -4.36 -17.54
CA VAL A 74 3.90 -3.36 -18.27
C VAL A 74 5.40 -3.70 -18.24
N ASP A 75 6.16 -3.07 -19.12
CA ASP A 75 7.62 -3.00 -19.02
C ASP A 75 8.02 -1.88 -18.03
N TRP A 76 8.26 -2.24 -16.78
CA TRP A 76 8.54 -1.28 -15.70
C TRP A 76 9.72 -0.34 -15.98
N PRO A 77 10.88 -0.81 -16.55
CA PRO A 77 11.97 0.07 -16.95
C PRO A 77 11.55 1.19 -17.91
N ALA A 78 10.65 0.88 -18.86
CA ALA A 78 10.20 1.86 -19.87
C ALA A 78 9.36 3.00 -19.28
N LEU A 79 8.69 2.79 -18.14
CA LEU A 79 7.87 3.83 -17.50
C LEU A 79 8.68 4.92 -16.78
N GLY A 80 9.98 4.69 -16.53
CA GLY A 80 10.84 5.69 -15.91
C GLY A 80 10.50 6.09 -14.48
N ILE A 81 9.72 5.28 -13.74
CA ILE A 81 9.26 5.53 -12.36
C ILE A 81 10.41 5.94 -11.44
N GLY A 82 11.54 5.21 -11.50
CA GLY A 82 12.72 5.53 -10.69
C GLY A 82 13.30 6.92 -10.95
N ASN A 83 13.15 7.46 -12.17
CA ASN A 83 13.62 8.81 -12.48
C ASN A 83 12.71 9.88 -11.87
N VAL A 84 11.39 9.62 -11.84
CA VAL A 84 10.42 10.51 -11.19
C VAL A 84 10.71 10.56 -9.69
N ILE A 85 10.88 9.41 -9.03
CA ILE A 85 11.20 9.34 -7.60
C ILE A 85 12.53 10.07 -7.31
N ARG A 86 13.59 9.84 -8.08
CA ARG A 86 14.90 10.51 -7.89
C ARG A 86 14.80 12.03 -8.06
N LYS A 87 14.02 12.50 -9.03
CA LYS A 87 13.81 13.93 -9.27
C LYS A 87 13.22 14.60 -8.02
N HIS A 88 12.15 14.03 -7.46
CA HIS A 88 11.50 14.57 -6.25
C HIS A 88 12.44 14.57 -5.03
N LEU A 89 13.14 13.47 -4.80
CA LEU A 89 14.07 13.37 -3.66
C LEU A 89 15.27 14.33 -3.79
N ARG A 90 15.77 14.60 -5.00
CA ARG A 90 16.86 15.57 -5.22
C ARG A 90 16.42 17.01 -4.99
N ASN A 91 15.16 17.33 -5.24
CA ASN A 91 14.61 18.66 -5.01
C ASN A 91 14.36 18.93 -3.50
N GLY A 92 14.48 17.91 -2.64
CA GLY A 92 14.20 18.01 -1.21
C GLY A 92 12.71 18.22 -0.89
N GLU A 93 11.84 17.96 -1.86
CA GLU A 93 10.39 18.01 -1.67
C GLU A 93 9.93 16.80 -0.84
N PRO A 94 9.02 17.01 0.15
CA PRO A 94 8.45 15.89 0.86
C PRO A 94 7.64 15.01 -0.10
N GLY A 95 7.76 13.68 0.02
CA GLY A 95 6.99 12.75 -0.80
C GLY A 95 5.48 12.95 -0.63
N VAL A 96 5.06 13.32 0.60
CA VAL A 96 3.66 13.64 0.96
C VAL A 96 3.67 14.79 1.95
N SER A 97 2.79 15.78 1.79
CA SER A 97 2.66 16.91 2.72
C SER A 97 1.92 16.52 4.01
N ALA A 98 2.12 17.30 5.07
CA ALA A 98 1.42 17.11 6.33
C ALA A 98 -0.12 17.23 6.18
N ASP A 99 -0.59 18.08 5.29
CA ASP A 99 -2.01 18.32 5.03
C ASP A 99 -2.78 17.06 4.60
N TYR A 100 -2.06 16.08 4.01
CA TYR A 100 -2.66 14.79 3.69
C TYR A 100 -3.20 14.09 4.94
N PHE A 101 -2.42 14.11 6.01
CA PHE A 101 -2.75 13.41 7.25
C PHE A 101 -3.78 14.14 8.10
N GLU A 102 -3.88 15.47 7.98
CA GLU A 102 -4.89 16.27 8.68
C GLU A 102 -6.32 15.97 8.20
N GLY A 103 -6.46 15.54 6.93
CA GLY A 103 -7.75 15.18 6.34
C GLY A 103 -8.20 13.74 6.57
N LEU A 104 -7.38 12.91 7.22
CA LEU A 104 -7.70 11.50 7.43
C LEU A 104 -8.66 11.29 8.60
N PRO A 105 -9.55 10.26 8.54
CA PRO A 105 -10.31 9.79 9.69
C PRO A 105 -9.37 9.37 10.84
N SER A 106 -9.85 9.48 12.08
CA SER A 106 -9.06 8.99 13.22
C SER A 106 -8.82 7.47 13.11
N GLU A 107 -7.74 6.97 13.74
CA GLU A 107 -7.47 5.53 13.82
C GLU A 107 -8.64 4.77 14.44
N GLY A 108 -9.34 5.37 15.41
CA GLY A 108 -10.53 4.80 16.06
C GLY A 108 -11.71 4.67 15.11
N ASP A 109 -11.99 5.71 14.31
CA ASP A 109 -13.06 5.68 13.32
C ASP A 109 -12.77 4.65 12.22
N LEU A 110 -11.55 4.62 11.72
CA LEU A 110 -11.12 3.61 10.74
C LEU A 110 -11.23 2.20 11.30
N LYS A 111 -10.78 1.99 12.54
CA LYS A 111 -10.86 0.68 13.20
C LYS A 111 -12.29 0.19 13.35
N TRP A 112 -13.19 1.09 13.75
CA TRP A 112 -14.61 0.78 13.86
C TRP A 112 -15.23 0.46 12.48
N ALA A 113 -15.01 1.32 11.50
CA ALA A 113 -15.61 1.17 10.18
C ALA A 113 -15.10 -0.10 9.44
N ILE A 114 -13.80 -0.38 9.52
CA ILE A 114 -13.21 -1.58 8.92
C ILE A 114 -13.67 -2.83 9.67
N GLY A 115 -13.76 -2.79 11.01
CA GLY A 115 -14.29 -3.89 11.80
C GLY A 115 -15.72 -4.26 11.42
N ASP A 116 -16.60 -3.25 11.27
CA ASP A 116 -17.99 -3.43 10.84
C ASP A 116 -18.08 -4.03 9.42
N LEU A 117 -17.25 -3.53 8.48
CA LEU A 117 -17.14 -4.08 7.12
C LEU A 117 -16.71 -5.56 7.14
N LEU A 118 -15.68 -5.90 7.92
CA LEU A 118 -15.22 -7.29 8.03
C LEU A 118 -16.30 -8.20 8.59
N GLU A 119 -17.02 -7.77 9.62
CA GLU A 119 -18.05 -8.58 10.27
C GLU A 119 -19.30 -8.77 9.40
N ARG A 120 -19.76 -7.71 8.73
CA ARG A 120 -21.03 -7.75 7.99
C ARG A 120 -20.93 -8.24 6.57
N GLU A 121 -19.82 -7.99 5.90
CA GLU A 121 -19.69 -8.25 4.47
C GLU A 121 -18.60 -9.28 4.15
N ILE A 122 -17.39 -9.09 4.68
CA ILE A 122 -16.23 -9.89 4.26
C ILE A 122 -16.28 -11.28 4.92
N ASN A 123 -16.44 -11.38 6.24
CA ASN A 123 -16.43 -12.67 6.93
C ASN A 123 -17.54 -13.61 6.50
N PRO A 124 -18.80 -13.17 6.27
CA PRO A 124 -19.84 -14.05 5.73
C PRO A 124 -19.49 -14.64 4.36
N ALA A 125 -18.84 -13.86 3.48
CA ALA A 125 -18.42 -14.35 2.18
C ALA A 125 -17.23 -15.31 2.28
N VAL A 126 -16.24 -14.98 3.11
CA VAL A 126 -15.01 -15.77 3.30
C VAL A 126 -15.31 -17.10 4.04
N ALA A 127 -16.27 -17.10 4.97
CA ALA A 127 -16.68 -18.31 5.70
C ALA A 127 -17.21 -19.41 4.78
N GLN A 128 -17.79 -19.08 3.63
CA GLN A 128 -18.23 -20.07 2.63
C GLN A 128 -17.05 -20.89 2.06
N HIS A 129 -15.84 -20.36 2.16
CA HIS A 129 -14.59 -21.01 1.77
C HIS A 129 -13.81 -21.55 2.99
N GLY A 130 -14.43 -21.57 4.18
CA GLY A 130 -13.82 -22.06 5.41
C GLY A 130 -12.74 -21.14 5.99
N GLY A 131 -12.72 -19.86 5.57
CA GLY A 131 -11.77 -18.86 6.05
C GLY A 131 -12.39 -17.80 6.97
N TRP A 132 -11.55 -16.94 7.50
CA TRP A 132 -11.93 -15.76 8.28
C TRP A 132 -10.85 -14.67 8.18
N VAL A 133 -11.26 -13.42 8.42
CA VAL A 133 -10.39 -12.24 8.46
C VAL A 133 -10.65 -11.49 9.76
N GLU A 134 -9.59 -11.14 10.46
CA GLU A 134 -9.64 -10.38 11.71
C GLU A 134 -8.86 -9.07 11.56
N LEU A 135 -9.44 -7.96 12.02
CA LEU A 135 -8.73 -6.70 12.18
C LEU A 135 -7.90 -6.76 13.46
N ILE A 136 -6.58 -6.72 13.33
CA ILE A 136 -5.67 -6.70 14.46
C ILE A 136 -5.52 -5.27 14.99
N ASP A 137 -5.23 -4.31 14.07
CA ASP A 137 -5.06 -2.92 14.46
C ASP A 137 -5.15 -1.98 13.25
N VAL A 138 -5.29 -0.68 13.54
CA VAL A 138 -5.08 0.42 12.60
C VAL A 138 -4.11 1.38 13.25
N ARG A 139 -2.97 1.66 12.61
CA ARG A 139 -1.94 2.60 13.11
C ARG A 139 -1.33 3.39 11.97
N LYS A 140 -1.13 4.69 12.20
CA LYS A 140 -0.47 5.58 11.23
C LYS A 140 -1.03 5.39 9.81
N ASN A 141 -2.36 5.31 9.71
CA ASN A 141 -3.09 5.05 8.47
C ASN A 141 -2.88 3.65 7.84
N ASN A 142 -2.22 2.72 8.52
CA ASN A 142 -2.04 1.34 8.06
C ASN A 142 -3.00 0.38 8.74
N VAL A 143 -3.53 -0.57 7.97
CA VAL A 143 -4.46 -1.60 8.43
C VAL A 143 -3.73 -2.92 8.58
N PHE A 144 -3.85 -3.54 9.74
CA PHE A 144 -3.23 -4.82 10.06
C PHE A 144 -4.31 -5.89 10.20
N LEU A 145 -4.27 -6.87 9.30
CA LEU A 145 -5.22 -7.97 9.24
C LEU A 145 -4.53 -9.29 9.61
N ARG A 146 -5.31 -10.23 10.09
CA ARG A 146 -4.93 -11.63 10.18
C ARG A 146 -5.94 -12.47 9.43
N LEU A 147 -5.44 -13.34 8.55
CA LEU A 147 -6.25 -14.27 7.79
C LEU A 147 -6.09 -15.68 8.36
N GLY A 148 -7.17 -16.45 8.41
CA GLY A 148 -7.13 -17.81 8.93
C GLY A 148 -8.06 -18.78 8.22
N GLY A 149 -7.95 -20.06 8.59
CA GLY A 149 -8.73 -21.13 7.96
C GLY A 149 -8.32 -21.39 6.51
N GLY A 150 -9.29 -21.58 5.63
CA GLY A 150 -9.08 -21.81 4.19
C GLY A 150 -8.40 -20.67 3.45
N CYS A 151 -8.20 -19.50 4.10
CA CYS A 151 -7.47 -18.36 3.56
C CYS A 151 -5.94 -18.52 3.70
N GLN A 152 -5.45 -19.54 4.39
CA GLN A 152 -4.04 -19.84 4.55
C GLN A 152 -3.59 -20.90 3.54
N GLY A 153 -2.79 -20.52 2.55
CA GLY A 153 -1.94 -21.46 1.81
C GLY A 153 -2.48 -22.04 0.50
N CYS A 154 -3.51 -21.48 -0.12
CA CYS A 154 -3.98 -21.91 -1.45
C CYS A 154 -3.63 -20.92 -2.56
N GLY A 155 -2.36 -20.74 -2.83
CA GLY A 155 -1.78 -20.12 -4.06
C GLY A 155 -2.64 -19.04 -4.76
N ALA A 156 -3.23 -19.35 -5.89
CA ALA A 156 -3.99 -18.38 -6.71
C ALA A 156 -5.30 -17.87 -6.07
N ALA A 157 -5.97 -18.71 -5.26
CA ALA A 157 -7.21 -18.32 -4.56
C ALA A 157 -6.95 -17.31 -3.45
N ASP A 158 -5.79 -17.40 -2.80
CA ASP A 158 -5.34 -16.48 -1.75
C ASP A 158 -5.11 -15.05 -2.30
N VAL A 159 -4.50 -14.93 -3.48
CA VAL A 159 -4.27 -13.64 -4.15
C VAL A 159 -5.60 -12.95 -4.47
N THR A 160 -6.56 -13.68 -5.03
CA THR A 160 -7.87 -13.13 -5.40
C THR A 160 -8.65 -12.66 -4.16
N LEU A 161 -8.59 -13.43 -3.08
CA LEU A 161 -9.24 -13.08 -1.82
C LEU A 161 -8.61 -11.83 -1.19
N LYS A 162 -7.27 -11.79 -1.08
CA LYS A 162 -6.54 -10.62 -0.56
C LYS A 162 -6.84 -9.36 -1.36
N GLN A 163 -6.87 -9.45 -2.69
CA GLN A 163 -7.25 -8.34 -3.56
C GLN A 163 -8.71 -7.91 -3.36
N GLY A 164 -9.62 -8.87 -3.12
CA GLY A 164 -11.02 -8.59 -2.81
C GLY A 164 -11.18 -7.81 -1.50
N ILE A 165 -10.49 -8.26 -0.45
CA ILE A 165 -10.47 -7.60 0.87
C ILE A 165 -9.85 -6.20 0.74
N GLU A 166 -8.69 -6.07 0.10
CA GLU A 166 -8.04 -4.77 -0.13
C GLU A 166 -8.98 -3.81 -0.86
N ARG A 167 -9.64 -4.27 -1.91
CA ARG A 167 -10.59 -3.46 -2.68
C ARG A 167 -11.78 -2.99 -1.85
N ALA A 168 -12.35 -3.87 -1.02
CA ALA A 168 -13.48 -3.52 -0.15
C ALA A 168 -13.07 -2.49 0.91
N ILE A 169 -11.91 -2.66 1.55
CA ILE A 169 -11.39 -1.69 2.52
C ILE A 169 -11.12 -0.34 1.85
N ARG A 170 -10.51 -0.31 0.66
CA ARG A 170 -10.26 0.94 -0.07
C ARG A 170 -11.53 1.62 -0.58
N ALA A 171 -12.57 0.86 -0.92
CA ALA A 171 -13.88 1.44 -1.26
C ALA A 171 -14.53 2.16 -0.07
N LEU A 172 -14.34 1.63 1.15
CA LEU A 172 -14.79 2.25 2.40
C LEU A 172 -13.91 3.45 2.82
N ALA A 173 -12.59 3.27 2.73
CA ALA A 173 -11.58 4.22 3.20
C ALA A 173 -10.48 4.38 2.13
N PRO A 174 -10.70 5.22 1.09
CA PRO A 174 -9.80 5.34 -0.06
C PRO A 174 -8.38 5.79 0.30
N ALA A 175 -8.23 6.58 1.36
CA ALA A 175 -6.96 7.12 1.82
C ALA A 175 -6.16 6.19 2.75
N VAL A 176 -6.67 4.98 3.05
CA VAL A 176 -5.91 3.99 3.83
C VAL A 176 -4.57 3.70 3.17
N GLY A 177 -3.50 3.69 3.97
CA GLY A 177 -2.14 3.41 3.52
C GLY A 177 -1.93 1.93 3.19
N GLU A 178 -1.01 1.27 3.86
CA GLU A 178 -0.79 -0.17 3.67
C GLU A 178 -1.89 -1.02 4.32
N ILE A 179 -2.24 -2.11 3.64
CA ILE A 179 -3.09 -3.17 4.18
C ILE A 179 -2.20 -4.41 4.29
N LEU A 180 -1.86 -4.77 5.52
CA LEU A 180 -0.84 -5.74 5.86
C LEU A 180 -1.45 -7.02 6.43
N ASP A 181 -1.11 -8.14 5.83
CA ASP A 181 -1.42 -9.46 6.37
C ASP A 181 -0.36 -9.84 7.42
N THR A 182 -0.77 -9.92 8.67
CA THR A 182 0.11 -10.29 9.79
C THR A 182 0.31 -11.79 9.94
N THR A 183 -0.37 -12.61 9.14
CA THR A 183 -0.24 -14.07 9.16
C THR A 183 1.06 -14.57 8.53
N ASP A 184 1.68 -13.79 7.65
CA ASP A 184 2.90 -14.19 6.94
C ASP A 184 4.16 -13.93 7.79
N HIS A 185 4.30 -14.69 8.86
CA HIS A 185 5.46 -14.63 9.74
C HIS A 185 6.77 -15.11 9.07
N ALA A 186 6.67 -15.89 8.00
CA ALA A 186 7.84 -16.49 7.32
C ALA A 186 8.53 -15.50 6.38
N ALA A 187 7.83 -14.49 5.88
CA ALA A 187 8.36 -13.55 4.90
C ALA A 187 9.19 -12.40 5.50
N GLY A 188 9.30 -12.30 6.84
CA GLY A 188 10.07 -11.23 7.52
C GLY A 188 9.55 -9.81 7.27
N ARG A 189 8.34 -9.68 6.71
CA ARG A 189 7.73 -8.41 6.27
C ARG A 189 6.70 -7.87 7.24
N ASN A 190 6.70 -8.35 8.47
CA ASN A 190 5.75 -7.88 9.47
C ASN A 190 6.39 -6.76 10.30
N PRO A 191 5.96 -5.48 10.15
CA PRO A 191 6.48 -4.37 10.94
C PRO A 191 6.17 -4.50 12.45
N TYR A 192 5.26 -5.41 12.84
CA TYR A 192 4.98 -5.72 14.24
C TYR A 192 6.02 -6.63 14.90
N TYR A 193 6.82 -7.34 14.13
CA TYR A 193 7.87 -8.21 14.62
C TYR A 193 9.23 -7.67 14.18
N SER A 194 9.67 -6.57 14.78
CA SER A 194 11.10 -6.38 14.96
C SER A 194 11.55 -7.47 15.92
N PRO A 195 12.48 -8.38 15.54
CA PRO A 195 13.04 -9.30 16.51
C PRO A 195 13.65 -8.46 17.61
N SER A 196 13.10 -8.59 18.82
CA SER A 196 13.73 -8.04 20.03
C SER A 196 15.13 -8.65 20.12
N LYS A 197 16.13 -7.75 20.08
CA LYS A 197 17.53 -8.13 20.35
C LYS A 197 17.68 -8.60 21.78
#